data_9f5186e7b5f43970464e649782dcec91
#
_entry.id   9f5186e7b5f43970464e649782dcec91
#
_cell.length_a   1.000
_cell.length_b   1.000
_cell.length_c   1.000
_cell.angle_alpha   90.00
_cell.angle_beta   90.00
_cell.angle_gamma   90.00
#
_symmetry.space_group_name_H-M   'P 1'
#
loop_
_entity.id
_entity.type
_entity.pdbx_description
1 polymer ?
#
loop_
_entity_poly.entity_id
_entity_poly.type
_entity_poly.pdbx_seq_one_letter_code
_entity_poly.pdbx_strand_id
1 'polypeptide(L)'
;MFMFTMLKQRSGNNMEIPKSFLGYKRENGRAGTRNHVIILPVDDISNACAEAVANNIKGTIALPHSYGRLQFGADLDLHFRTMIGTGCNPNVAAVIV
;
A
#
# COMPACT_ATOMS: atom_id res chain seq x y z
N MET A 1 -8.28 -15.04 -5.29
CA MET A 1 -8.01 -14.90 -3.84
C MET A 1 -7.46 -16.21 -3.32
N PHE A 2 -6.41 -16.16 -2.53
CA PHE A 2 -5.73 -17.33 -1.98
C PHE A 2 -5.89 -17.38 -0.46
N MET A 3 -5.84 -18.60 0.10
CA MET A 3 -5.88 -18.81 1.53
C MET A 3 -4.45 -18.87 2.08
N PHE A 4 -4.18 -18.14 3.15
CA PHE A 4 -2.89 -18.13 3.82
C PHE A 4 -3.02 -18.62 5.26
N THR A 5 -2.07 -19.44 5.68
CA THR A 5 -2.01 -19.95 7.05
C THR A 5 -1.28 -18.92 7.92
N MET A 6 -1.91 -18.50 9.00
CA MET A 6 -1.30 -17.63 9.99
C MET A 6 -0.53 -18.46 11.01
N LEU A 7 0.64 -17.95 11.43
CA LEU A 7 1.38 -18.52 12.56
C LEU A 7 0.55 -18.37 13.84
N LYS A 8 0.46 -19.47 14.59
CA LYS A 8 -0.28 -19.51 15.85
C LYS A 8 0.41 -18.66 16.89
N GLN A 9 -0.12 -17.50 17.18
CA GLN A 9 0.25 -16.76 18.37
C GLN A 9 -0.63 -17.22 19.54
N ARG A 10 0.00 -17.65 20.62
CA ARG A 10 -0.73 -17.89 21.87
C ARG A 10 -1.07 -16.55 22.51
N SER A 11 -2.34 -16.15 22.45
CA SER A 11 -2.82 -15.15 23.40
C SER A 11 -3.14 -15.84 24.73
N GLY A 12 -2.79 -15.20 25.87
CA GLY A 12 -3.05 -15.75 27.19
C GLY A 12 -4.52 -15.84 27.59
N ASN A 13 -5.47 -15.58 26.69
CA ASN A 13 -6.89 -15.39 26.98
C ASN A 13 -7.83 -16.39 26.32
N ASN A 14 -7.46 -17.62 26.09
CA ASN A 14 -8.34 -18.65 25.50
C ASN A 14 -9.11 -18.23 24.22
N MET A 15 -8.72 -17.13 23.56
CA MET A 15 -9.31 -16.72 22.31
C MET A 15 -8.71 -17.56 21.18
N GLU A 16 -9.57 -18.21 20.41
CA GLU A 16 -9.14 -18.90 19.20
C GLU A 16 -8.70 -17.87 18.16
N ILE A 17 -7.40 -17.89 17.86
CA ILE A 17 -6.86 -17.10 16.75
C ILE A 17 -7.12 -17.90 15.46
N PRO A 18 -7.69 -17.28 14.42
CA PRO A 18 -7.85 -17.95 13.14
C PRO A 18 -6.51 -18.48 12.62
N LYS A 19 -6.49 -19.73 12.21
CA LYS A 19 -5.29 -20.39 11.70
C LYS A 19 -4.98 -20.00 10.25
N SER A 20 -5.96 -19.44 9.54
CA SER A 20 -5.83 -19.07 8.13
C SER A 20 -6.73 -17.88 7.79
N PHE A 21 -6.40 -17.20 6.71
CA PHE A 21 -7.22 -16.12 6.16
C PHE A 21 -7.19 -16.17 4.63
N LEU A 22 -8.22 -15.62 4.00
CA LEU A 22 -8.25 -15.41 2.55
C LEU A 22 -7.49 -14.13 2.21
N GLY A 23 -6.59 -14.23 1.24
CA GLY A 23 -5.77 -13.08 0.84
C GLY A 23 -5.32 -13.15 -0.60
N TYR A 24 -4.54 -12.16 -0.98
CA TYR A 24 -3.99 -12.00 -2.32
C TYR A 24 -2.49 -12.32 -2.28
N LYS A 25 -2.08 -13.34 -3.04
CA LYS A 25 -0.67 -13.67 -3.19
C LYS A 25 -0.03 -12.72 -4.19
N ARG A 26 1.11 -12.16 -3.83
CA ARG A 26 1.90 -11.29 -4.68
C ARG A 26 3.10 -12.04 -5.26
N GLU A 27 3.66 -11.49 -6.34
CA GLU A 27 4.81 -12.11 -7.04
C GLU A 27 6.03 -12.26 -6.13
N ASN A 28 6.22 -11.35 -5.19
CA ASN A 28 7.32 -11.41 -4.22
C ASN A 28 7.11 -12.40 -3.07
N GLY A 29 6.05 -13.21 -3.11
CA GLY A 29 5.73 -14.20 -2.08
C GLY A 29 4.99 -13.63 -0.86
N ARG A 30 4.75 -12.33 -0.79
CA ARG A 30 3.97 -11.70 0.28
C ARG A 30 2.48 -11.85 0.03
N ALA A 31 1.69 -11.65 1.08
CA ALA A 31 0.24 -11.79 1.02
C ALA A 31 -0.45 -10.53 1.53
N GLY A 32 -1.45 -10.06 0.79
CA GLY A 32 -2.28 -8.94 1.18
C GLY A 32 -3.68 -9.36 1.56
N THR A 33 -4.30 -8.66 2.49
CA THR A 33 -5.71 -8.81 2.85
C THR A 33 -6.60 -7.81 2.11
N ARG A 34 -6.00 -6.88 1.38
CA ARG A 34 -6.67 -5.86 0.57
C ARG A 34 -6.12 -5.89 -0.85
N ASN A 35 -6.83 -5.27 -1.75
CA ASN A 35 -6.47 -5.25 -3.18
C ASN A 35 -6.71 -3.86 -3.76
N HIS A 36 -6.05 -2.86 -3.19
CA HIS A 36 -6.23 -1.47 -3.57
C HIS A 36 -5.53 -1.13 -4.89
N VAL A 37 -6.17 -0.32 -5.70
CA VAL A 37 -5.52 0.41 -6.79
C VAL A 37 -5.21 1.81 -6.27
N ILE A 38 -3.94 2.15 -6.20
CA ILE A 38 -3.51 3.44 -5.67
C ILE A 38 -2.98 4.36 -6.76
N ILE A 39 -3.21 5.65 -6.58
CA ILE A 39 -2.64 6.71 -7.38
C ILE A 39 -1.67 7.45 -6.47
N LEU A 40 -0.40 7.41 -6.86
CA LEU A 40 0.72 7.83 -6.02
C LEU A 40 1.40 9.05 -6.65
N PRO A 41 1.05 10.27 -6.26
CA PRO A 41 1.73 11.45 -6.79
C PRO A 41 3.18 11.49 -6.34
N VAL A 42 4.09 11.84 -7.24
CA VAL A 42 5.52 11.93 -6.94
C VAL A 42 5.83 13.15 -6.09
N ASP A 43 5.08 14.22 -6.30
CA ASP A 43 5.24 15.47 -5.58
C ASP A 43 3.88 16.08 -5.19
N ASP A 44 3.92 17.12 -4.37
CA ASP A 44 2.72 17.80 -3.89
C ASP A 44 1.95 18.53 -4.98
N ILE A 45 2.58 18.93 -6.08
CA ILE A 45 1.90 19.57 -7.22
C ILE A 45 0.95 18.58 -7.89
N SER A 46 1.33 17.32 -7.97
CA SER A 46 0.55 16.26 -8.60
C SER A 46 -0.65 15.78 -7.76
N ASN A 47 -0.77 16.22 -6.52
CA ASN A 47 -1.85 15.79 -5.62
C ASN A 47 -3.24 16.07 -6.20
N ALA A 48 -3.44 17.24 -6.79
CA ALA A 48 -4.74 17.62 -7.35
C ALA A 48 -5.16 16.67 -8.49
N CYS A 49 -4.22 16.29 -9.34
CA CYS A 49 -4.47 15.31 -10.41
C CYS A 49 -4.81 13.94 -9.85
N ALA A 50 -4.04 13.47 -8.87
CA ALA A 50 -4.27 12.18 -8.24
C ALA A 50 -5.64 12.10 -7.57
N GLU A 51 -6.02 13.13 -6.83
CA GLU A 51 -7.31 13.23 -6.17
C GLU A 51 -8.47 13.32 -7.17
N ALA A 52 -8.30 14.07 -8.25
CA ALA A 52 -9.30 14.18 -9.30
C ALA A 52 -9.57 12.83 -9.97
N VAL A 53 -8.55 12.05 -10.26
CA VAL A 53 -8.70 10.70 -10.80
C VAL A 53 -9.39 9.78 -9.80
N ALA A 54 -8.98 9.78 -8.55
CA ALA A 54 -9.58 8.94 -7.52
C ALA A 54 -11.06 9.28 -7.28
N ASN A 55 -11.43 10.55 -7.37
CA ASN A 55 -12.82 11.00 -7.23
C ASN A 55 -13.71 10.60 -8.42
N ASN A 56 -13.14 10.40 -9.60
CA ASN A 56 -13.88 10.07 -10.81
C ASN A 56 -13.88 8.57 -11.13
N ILE A 57 -12.96 7.80 -10.59
CA ILE A 57 -12.86 6.36 -10.85
C ILE A 57 -13.05 5.60 -9.56
N LYS A 58 -14.20 4.96 -9.44
CA LYS A 58 -14.54 4.15 -8.28
C LYS A 58 -13.55 3.00 -8.10
N GLY A 59 -13.13 2.77 -6.86
CA GLY A 59 -12.20 1.69 -6.52
C GLY A 59 -10.74 2.10 -6.53
N THR A 60 -10.43 3.37 -6.79
CA THR A 60 -9.09 3.93 -6.69
C THR A 60 -8.93 4.79 -5.44
N ILE A 61 -7.71 4.87 -4.94
CA ILE A 61 -7.36 5.67 -3.76
C ILE A 61 -6.16 6.54 -4.11
N ALA A 62 -6.29 7.85 -3.95
CA ALA A 62 -5.16 8.76 -4.04
C ALA A 62 -4.43 8.83 -2.69
N LEU A 63 -3.11 8.93 -2.75
CA LEU A 63 -2.25 9.08 -1.57
C LEU A 63 -1.53 10.43 -1.62
N PRO A 64 -2.22 11.55 -1.41
CA PRO A 64 -1.62 12.87 -1.47
C PRO A 64 -0.62 13.07 -0.31
N HIS A 65 0.42 13.87 -0.57
CA HIS A 65 1.43 14.23 0.44
C HIS A 65 2.02 15.62 0.14
N SER A 66 2.77 16.17 1.10
CA SER A 66 3.32 17.52 1.01
C SER A 66 4.79 17.55 0.58
N TYR A 67 5.34 16.45 0.10
CA TYR A 67 6.76 16.27 -0.18
C TYR A 67 7.05 16.19 -1.68
N GLY A 68 8.31 16.01 -2.02
CA GLY A 68 8.77 15.77 -3.40
C GLY A 68 9.45 16.95 -4.04
N ARG A 69 9.32 18.15 -3.47
CA ARG A 69 10.03 19.36 -3.94
C ARG A 69 11.05 19.82 -2.92
N LEU A 70 12.16 20.35 -3.40
CA LEU A 70 13.24 20.92 -2.57
C LEU A 70 13.83 19.92 -1.57
N GLN A 71 13.81 18.65 -1.90
CA GLN A 71 14.46 17.59 -1.14
C GLN A 71 15.76 17.19 -1.83
N PHE A 72 16.82 17.04 -1.04
CA PHE A 72 18.16 16.72 -1.54
C PHE A 72 18.82 15.63 -0.68
N GLY A 73 19.75 14.89 -1.27
CA GLY A 73 20.54 13.89 -0.55
C GLY A 73 19.70 12.84 0.16
N ALA A 74 19.94 12.67 1.46
CA ALA A 74 19.27 11.64 2.26
C ALA A 74 17.76 11.82 2.33
N ASP A 75 17.24 13.03 2.33
CA ASP A 75 15.81 13.31 2.35
C ASP A 75 15.14 12.85 1.05
N LEU A 76 15.78 13.09 -0.08
CA LEU A 76 15.29 12.64 -1.37
C LEU A 76 15.32 11.11 -1.48
N ASP A 77 16.37 10.48 -1.02
CA ASP A 77 16.48 9.01 -0.99
C ASP A 77 15.39 8.39 -0.09
N LEU A 78 15.14 8.99 1.07
CA LEU A 78 14.08 8.56 1.96
C LEU A 78 12.69 8.69 1.31
N HIS A 79 12.47 9.80 0.61
CA HIS A 79 11.22 10.05 -0.12
C HIS A 79 10.97 8.94 -1.14
N PHE A 80 11.94 8.65 -2.01
CA PHE A 80 11.79 7.60 -3.02
C PHE A 80 11.63 6.21 -2.41
N ARG A 81 12.38 5.89 -1.36
CA ARG A 81 12.22 4.59 -0.68
C ARG A 81 10.83 4.45 -0.07
N THR A 82 10.29 5.52 0.48
CA THR A 82 8.94 5.52 1.05
C THR A 82 7.88 5.33 -0.03
N MET A 83 8.02 6.02 -1.16
CA MET A 83 7.11 5.89 -2.30
C MET A 83 7.14 4.47 -2.87
N ILE A 84 8.33 3.93 -3.10
CA ILE A 84 8.51 2.56 -3.60
C ILE A 84 7.94 1.55 -2.61
N GLY A 85 8.24 1.70 -1.33
CA GLY A 85 7.73 0.82 -0.28
C GLY A 85 6.20 0.85 -0.19
N THR A 86 5.60 2.01 -0.38
CA THR A 86 4.13 2.16 -0.42
C THR A 86 3.54 1.42 -1.61
N GLY A 87 4.13 1.58 -2.80
CA GLY A 87 3.70 0.87 -4.00
C GLY A 87 3.90 -0.64 -3.91
N CYS A 88 4.91 -1.09 -3.20
CA CYS A 88 5.21 -2.51 -3.00
C CYS A 88 4.43 -3.14 -1.83
N ASN A 89 3.53 -2.42 -1.20
CA ASN A 89 2.73 -2.94 -0.10
C ASN A 89 1.85 -4.10 -0.61
N PRO A 90 1.82 -5.25 0.10
CA PRO A 90 1.02 -6.40 -0.36
C PRO A 90 -0.48 -6.15 -0.43
N ASN A 91 -1.00 -5.11 0.20
CA ASN A 91 -2.40 -4.69 0.09
C ASN A 91 -2.70 -3.87 -1.17
N VAL A 92 -1.69 -3.58 -1.97
CA VAL A 92 -1.80 -2.83 -3.23
C VAL A 92 -1.80 -3.79 -4.41
N ALA A 93 -2.84 -3.70 -5.24
CA ALA A 93 -2.98 -4.49 -6.45
C ALA A 93 -2.27 -3.85 -7.64
N ALA A 94 -2.37 -2.53 -7.75
CA ALA A 94 -1.78 -1.77 -8.83
C ALA A 94 -1.46 -0.34 -8.39
N VAL A 95 -0.45 0.24 -8.98
CA VAL A 95 0.01 1.60 -8.71
C VAL A 95 0.05 2.39 -10.00
N ILE A 96 -0.51 3.59 -9.95
CA ILE A 96 -0.34 4.61 -10.98
C ILE A 96 0.49 5.74 -10.36
N VAL A 97 1.60 6.06 -11.02
CA VAL A 97 2.51 7.11 -10.57
C VAL A 97 2.33 8.37 -11.44
#